data_d5175f6264a7248ff8522f1734c9d54d
#
_entry.id   d5175f6264a7248ff8522f1734c9d54d
#
_cell.length_a   1.000
_cell.length_b   1.000
_cell.length_c   1.000
_cell.angle_alpha   90.00
_cell.angle_beta   90.00
_cell.angle_gamma   90.00
#
_symmetry.space_group_name_H-M   'P 1'
#
loop_
_entity.id
_entity.type
_entity.pdbx_description
1 polymer ?
#
loop_
_entity_poly.entity_id
_entity_poly.type
_entity_poly.pdbx_seq_one_letter_code
_entity_poly.pdbx_strand_id
1 'polypeptide(L)'
;MSIGRLTKQKNFSYLINEFSTFSKNNEDFLLYILGDGEEKNKLIKLIKEKDMEKKVFLIGRVNNVFNYIKNSEIFILSSLWEDPGFVLAEAGLGNLFVISSDCPNGPKEILDYGKNGLLFKNNQKNDLANSINKYISLTENEKFSMKSKLKKNISKYSIFKHNQIFKRIFS
;
A
#
# COMPACT_ATOMS: atom_id res chain seq x y z
N MET A 1 -1.84 6.81 -0.64
CA MET A 1 -2.96 6.34 0.18
C MET A 1 -2.70 4.98 0.80
N SER A 2 -3.46 4.58 1.82
CA SER A 2 -3.48 3.23 2.38
C SER A 2 -4.90 2.82 2.78
N ILE A 3 -5.20 1.51 2.80
CA ILE A 3 -6.54 0.98 3.11
C ILE A 3 -6.40 -0.22 4.04
N GLY A 4 -7.20 -0.26 5.11
CA GLY A 4 -7.26 -1.41 6.01
C GLY A 4 -7.96 -1.12 7.32
N ARG A 5 -8.23 -2.15 8.11
CA ARG A 5 -8.72 -1.97 9.48
C ARG A 5 -7.64 -1.27 10.32
N LEU A 6 -8.01 -0.30 11.14
CA LEU A 6 -7.08 0.41 12.02
C LEU A 6 -6.72 -0.48 13.22
N THR A 7 -5.89 -1.48 12.96
CA THR A 7 -5.46 -2.51 13.90
C THR A 7 -3.93 -2.56 13.98
N LYS A 8 -3.40 -3.20 15.01
CA LYS A 8 -1.96 -3.42 15.16
C LYS A 8 -1.35 -4.14 13.95
N GLN A 9 -2.10 -5.08 13.33
CA GLN A 9 -1.66 -5.81 12.14
C GLN A 9 -1.28 -4.87 10.98
N LYS A 10 -2.08 -3.84 10.73
CA LYS A 10 -1.87 -2.90 9.61
C LYS A 10 -0.76 -1.88 9.86
N ASN A 11 -0.30 -1.75 11.09
CA ASN A 11 0.88 -0.98 11.50
C ASN A 11 0.89 0.48 11.01
N PHE A 12 -0.27 1.13 11.04
CA PHE A 12 -0.41 2.52 10.58
C PHE A 12 0.39 3.51 11.42
N SER A 13 0.72 3.18 12.66
CA SER A 13 1.62 4.01 13.48
C SER A 13 3.00 4.13 12.83
N TYR A 14 3.55 3.02 12.30
CA TYR A 14 4.81 3.04 11.56
C TYR A 14 4.67 3.86 10.27
N LEU A 15 3.60 3.64 9.49
CA LEU A 15 3.34 4.39 8.27
C LEU A 15 3.32 5.91 8.52
N ILE A 16 2.62 6.38 9.57
CA ILE A 16 2.54 7.80 9.93
C ILE A 16 3.91 8.35 10.32
N ASN A 17 4.68 7.61 11.13
CA ASN A 17 6.02 8.03 11.54
C ASN A 17 6.98 8.17 10.33
N GLU A 18 7.00 7.20 9.44
CA GLU A 18 7.84 7.22 8.24
C GLU A 18 7.39 8.31 7.25
N PHE A 19 6.07 8.47 7.07
CA PHE A 19 5.52 9.54 6.25
C PHE A 19 5.85 10.92 6.81
N SER A 20 5.83 11.10 8.14
CA SER A 20 6.23 12.37 8.76
C SER A 20 7.71 12.68 8.52
N THR A 21 8.56 11.67 8.48
CA THR A 21 9.99 11.83 8.14
C THR A 21 10.18 12.21 6.68
N PHE A 22 9.48 11.52 5.77
CA PHE A 22 9.50 11.77 4.34
C PHE A 22 8.99 13.17 3.99
N SER A 23 7.87 13.60 4.60
CA SER A 23 7.19 14.86 4.27
C SER A 23 7.94 16.13 4.69
N LYS A 24 9.02 16.03 5.47
CA LYS A 24 9.88 17.18 5.82
C LYS A 24 10.52 17.83 4.60
N ASN A 25 10.84 17.01 3.59
CA ASN A 25 11.48 17.46 2.35
C ASN A 25 10.53 17.34 1.13
N ASN A 26 9.26 16.99 1.35
CA ASN A 26 8.28 16.73 0.29
C ASN A 26 6.92 17.26 0.73
N GLU A 27 6.72 18.58 0.63
CA GLU A 27 5.56 19.26 1.21
C GLU A 27 4.24 18.98 0.48
N ASP A 28 4.27 18.64 -0.81
CA ASP A 28 3.09 18.47 -1.65
C ASP A 28 2.39 17.12 -1.46
N PHE A 29 2.99 16.19 -0.71
CA PHE A 29 2.42 14.86 -0.50
C PHE A 29 1.43 14.84 0.65
N LEU A 30 0.28 14.18 0.41
CA LEU A 30 -0.77 13.92 1.40
C LEU A 30 -0.94 12.40 1.58
N LEU A 31 -1.25 11.97 2.81
CA LEU A 31 -1.52 10.59 3.15
C LEU A 31 -2.99 10.42 3.57
N TYR A 32 -3.74 9.65 2.78
CA TYR A 32 -5.11 9.24 3.10
C TYR A 32 -5.11 7.80 3.60
N ILE A 33 -5.63 7.56 4.80
CA ILE A 33 -5.80 6.24 5.39
C ILE A 33 -7.30 5.95 5.50
N LEU A 34 -7.75 4.95 4.75
CA LEU A 34 -9.15 4.53 4.69
C LEU A 34 -9.38 3.30 5.57
N GLY A 35 -10.36 3.37 6.41
CA GLY A 35 -10.76 2.28 7.31
C GLY A 35 -11.07 2.75 8.72
N ASP A 36 -11.47 1.81 9.57
CA ASP A 36 -11.78 2.06 10.98
C ASP A 36 -11.28 0.90 11.84
N GLY A 37 -11.13 1.12 13.15
CA GLY A 37 -10.67 0.09 14.07
C GLY A 37 -10.20 0.64 15.41
N GLU A 38 -9.78 -0.28 16.27
CA GLU A 38 -9.43 -0.01 17.68
C GLU A 38 -8.24 0.95 17.86
N GLU A 39 -7.34 1.07 16.90
CA GLU A 39 -6.19 1.97 16.99
C GLU A 39 -6.51 3.43 16.59
N LYS A 40 -7.76 3.76 16.18
CA LYS A 40 -8.12 5.09 15.67
C LYS A 40 -7.69 6.24 16.58
N ASN A 41 -8.04 6.16 17.85
CA ASN A 41 -7.73 7.23 18.82
C ASN A 41 -6.21 7.40 19.02
N LYS A 42 -5.47 6.29 19.03
CA LYS A 42 -4.01 6.28 19.11
C LYS A 42 -3.39 6.94 17.87
N LEU A 43 -3.92 6.66 16.68
CA LEU A 43 -3.44 7.25 15.43
C LEU A 43 -3.74 8.76 15.36
N ILE A 44 -4.92 9.20 15.81
CA ILE A 44 -5.26 10.63 15.92
C ILE A 44 -4.26 11.35 16.83
N LYS A 45 -3.96 10.77 18.00
CA LYS A 45 -2.97 11.33 18.93
C LYS A 45 -1.60 11.43 18.28
N LEU A 46 -1.14 10.36 17.61
CA LEU A 46 0.14 10.31 16.91
C LEU A 46 0.24 11.38 15.81
N ILE A 47 -0.82 11.58 15.02
CA ILE A 47 -0.87 12.61 13.97
C ILE A 47 -0.65 14.00 14.57
N LYS A 48 -1.30 14.31 15.69
CA LYS A 48 -1.11 15.58 16.42
C LYS A 48 0.29 15.72 16.99
N GLU A 49 0.82 14.68 17.64
CA GLU A 49 2.19 14.67 18.20
C GLU A 49 3.28 14.90 17.15
N LYS A 50 2.97 14.65 15.87
CA LYS A 50 3.85 14.83 14.73
C LYS A 50 3.58 16.11 13.93
N ASP A 51 2.62 16.92 14.33
CA ASP A 51 2.16 18.12 13.60
C ASP A 51 1.74 17.80 12.15
N MET A 52 1.05 16.65 11.97
CA MET A 52 0.71 16.10 10.65
C MET A 52 -0.78 16.24 10.29
N GLU A 53 -1.59 17.00 11.05
CA GLU A 53 -3.03 17.13 10.84
C GLU A 53 -3.41 17.68 9.47
N LYS A 54 -2.52 18.46 8.85
CA LYS A 54 -2.73 19.00 7.50
C LYS A 54 -2.24 18.07 6.38
N LYS A 55 -1.58 16.97 6.72
CA LYS A 55 -0.95 16.05 5.75
C LYS A 55 -1.43 14.60 5.85
N VAL A 56 -1.94 14.16 7.00
CA VAL A 56 -2.41 12.79 7.23
C VAL A 56 -3.88 12.80 7.62
N PHE A 57 -4.69 12.11 6.84
CA PHE A 57 -6.15 12.10 6.98
C PHE A 57 -6.65 10.68 7.25
N LEU A 58 -7.26 10.46 8.42
CA LEU A 58 -8.01 9.23 8.73
C LEU A 58 -9.44 9.40 8.23
N ILE A 59 -9.75 8.82 7.07
CA ILE A 59 -11.02 9.05 6.38
C ILE A 59 -12.18 8.24 6.98
N GLY A 60 -11.88 7.15 7.70
CA GLY A 60 -12.89 6.21 8.14
C GLY A 60 -13.29 5.23 7.05
N ARG A 61 -14.42 4.52 7.25
CA ARG A 61 -14.99 3.60 6.25
C ARG A 61 -15.62 4.39 5.12
N VAL A 62 -15.37 3.94 3.89
CA VAL A 62 -15.94 4.54 2.68
C VAL A 62 -16.68 3.49 1.87
N ASN A 63 -17.81 3.88 1.26
CA ASN A 63 -18.59 2.99 0.39
C ASN A 63 -17.96 2.87 -1.01
N ASN A 64 -17.23 3.87 -1.45
CA ASN A 64 -16.61 3.90 -2.76
C ASN A 64 -15.11 4.23 -2.66
N VAL A 65 -14.31 3.20 -2.57
CA VAL A 65 -12.84 3.28 -2.52
C VAL A 65 -12.24 3.82 -3.83
N PHE A 66 -12.91 3.57 -4.97
CA PHE A 66 -12.39 3.97 -6.29
C PHE A 66 -12.23 5.49 -6.45
N ASN A 67 -13.01 6.30 -5.73
CA ASN A 67 -12.83 7.75 -5.75
C ASN A 67 -11.46 8.17 -5.18
N TYR A 68 -10.96 7.46 -4.17
CA TYR A 68 -9.64 7.70 -3.60
C TYR A 68 -8.53 7.10 -4.46
N ILE A 69 -8.75 5.91 -5.03
CA ILE A 69 -7.79 5.26 -5.93
C ILE A 69 -7.51 6.16 -7.14
N LYS A 70 -8.55 6.71 -7.79
CA LYS A 70 -8.39 7.58 -8.97
C LYS A 70 -7.59 8.86 -8.72
N ASN A 71 -7.64 9.37 -7.49
CA ASN A 71 -7.00 10.62 -7.08
C ASN A 71 -5.70 10.38 -6.29
N SER A 72 -5.16 9.18 -6.35
CA SER A 72 -3.92 8.81 -5.66
C SER A 72 -2.90 8.27 -6.67
N GLU A 73 -1.63 8.43 -6.35
CA GLU A 73 -0.52 7.93 -7.17
C GLU A 73 0.07 6.65 -6.59
N ILE A 74 0.17 6.59 -5.26
CA ILE A 74 0.85 5.52 -4.53
C ILE A 74 -0.11 4.85 -3.57
N PHE A 75 -0.10 3.53 -3.56
CA PHE A 75 -0.67 2.72 -2.50
C PHE A 75 0.44 2.18 -1.60
N ILE A 76 0.30 2.36 -0.28
CA ILE A 76 1.27 1.88 0.70
C ILE A 76 0.61 0.84 1.60
N LEU A 77 1.21 -0.35 1.70
CA LEU A 77 0.84 -1.39 2.66
C LEU A 77 1.93 -1.49 3.73
N SER A 78 1.59 -1.18 4.98
CA SER A 78 2.53 -1.20 6.12
C SER A 78 2.35 -2.39 7.05
N SER A 79 1.58 -3.39 6.65
CA SER A 79 1.16 -4.52 7.49
C SER A 79 2.35 -5.32 8.04
N LEU A 80 2.19 -5.81 9.27
CA LEU A 80 3.14 -6.75 9.89
C LEU A 80 3.00 -8.16 9.32
N TRP A 81 1.81 -8.54 8.89
CA TRP A 81 1.47 -9.78 8.17
C TRP A 81 0.19 -9.60 7.38
N GLU A 82 0.02 -10.38 6.31
CA GLU A 82 -1.20 -10.43 5.49
C GLU A 82 -1.72 -11.87 5.33
N ASP A 83 -2.94 -12.00 4.77
CA ASP A 83 -3.56 -13.27 4.43
C ASP A 83 -4.59 -13.10 3.30
N PRO A 84 -4.21 -13.17 2.06
CA PRO A 84 -2.94 -12.91 1.37
C PRO A 84 -2.74 -11.45 0.92
N GLY A 85 -3.49 -10.46 1.47
CA GLY A 85 -3.31 -9.04 1.14
C GLY A 85 -3.95 -8.62 -0.20
N PHE A 86 -5.19 -9.04 -0.48
CA PHE A 86 -5.92 -8.70 -1.71
C PHE A 86 -6.01 -7.19 -2.01
N VAL A 87 -5.87 -6.35 -1.01
CA VAL A 87 -5.83 -4.89 -1.19
C VAL A 87 -4.69 -4.43 -2.11
N LEU A 88 -3.60 -5.18 -2.20
CA LEU A 88 -2.52 -4.92 -3.18
C LEU A 88 -2.99 -5.18 -4.62
N ALA A 89 -3.81 -6.22 -4.80
CA ALA A 89 -4.42 -6.51 -6.09
C ALA A 89 -5.41 -5.41 -6.48
N GLU A 90 -6.24 -4.96 -5.56
CA GLU A 90 -7.18 -3.84 -5.78
C GLU A 90 -6.43 -2.57 -6.17
N ALA A 91 -5.36 -2.22 -5.46
CA ALA A 91 -4.51 -1.08 -5.76
C ALA A 91 -3.86 -1.17 -7.16
N GLY A 92 -3.32 -2.35 -7.50
CA GLY A 92 -2.71 -2.58 -8.81
C GLY A 92 -3.72 -2.56 -9.97
N LEU A 93 -4.93 -3.09 -9.78
CA LEU A 93 -6.02 -2.97 -10.75
C LEU A 93 -6.47 -1.51 -10.90
N GLY A 94 -6.46 -0.74 -9.81
CA GLY A 94 -6.70 0.70 -9.80
C GLY A 94 -5.58 1.54 -10.41
N ASN A 95 -4.52 0.90 -10.96
CA ASN A 95 -3.37 1.55 -11.58
C ASN A 95 -2.50 2.39 -10.62
N LEU A 96 -2.55 2.12 -9.31
CA LEU A 96 -1.65 2.74 -8.34
C LEU A 96 -0.25 2.12 -8.41
N PHE A 97 0.77 2.91 -8.14
CA PHE A 97 2.08 2.37 -7.83
C PHE A 97 2.06 1.78 -6.41
N VAL A 98 2.58 0.57 -6.24
CA VAL A 98 2.50 -0.13 -4.96
C VAL A 98 3.85 -0.13 -4.25
N ILE A 99 3.83 0.32 -2.99
CA ILE A 99 4.93 0.20 -2.04
C ILE A 99 4.41 -0.63 -0.87
N SER A 100 5.05 -1.75 -0.56
CA SER A 100 4.58 -2.67 0.47
C SER A 100 5.70 -3.07 1.42
N SER A 101 5.31 -3.32 2.67
CA SER A 101 6.16 -4.09 3.57
C SER A 101 6.43 -5.47 2.98
N ASP A 102 7.62 -6.02 3.26
CA ASP A 102 8.01 -7.39 2.93
C ASP A 102 7.46 -8.43 3.92
N CYS A 103 6.29 -8.15 4.48
CA CYS A 103 5.67 -9.00 5.49
C CYS A 103 5.30 -10.38 4.96
N PRO A 104 5.14 -11.40 5.86
CA PRO A 104 4.69 -12.72 5.46
C PRO A 104 3.34 -12.73 4.74
N ASN A 105 3.15 -13.72 3.87
CA ASN A 105 1.91 -14.12 3.19
C ASN A 105 1.38 -13.09 2.17
N GLY A 106 2.01 -13.03 1.01
CA GLY A 106 1.45 -12.44 -0.20
C GLY A 106 2.21 -11.25 -0.79
N PRO A 107 2.64 -10.21 -0.04
CA PRO A 107 3.22 -9.02 -0.67
C PRO A 107 4.42 -9.29 -1.58
N LYS A 108 5.35 -10.16 -1.17
CA LYS A 108 6.52 -10.51 -2.00
C LYS A 108 6.14 -11.18 -3.31
N GLU A 109 5.21 -12.13 -3.25
CA GLU A 109 4.74 -12.89 -4.41
C GLU A 109 3.93 -11.99 -5.36
N ILE A 110 3.04 -11.15 -4.81
CA ILE A 110 2.22 -10.22 -5.61
C ILE A 110 3.12 -9.20 -6.32
N LEU A 111 4.13 -8.70 -5.64
CA LEU A 111 5.08 -7.73 -6.20
C LEU A 111 6.26 -8.37 -6.96
N ASP A 112 6.25 -9.69 -7.16
CA ASP A 112 7.32 -10.45 -7.82
C ASP A 112 8.70 -10.05 -7.26
N TYR A 113 8.83 -10.15 -5.94
CA TYR A 113 10.07 -9.82 -5.20
C TYR A 113 10.62 -8.42 -5.50
N GLY A 114 9.72 -7.44 -5.68
CA GLY A 114 10.09 -6.04 -5.92
C GLY A 114 10.21 -5.64 -7.39
N LYS A 115 9.92 -6.54 -8.36
CA LYS A 115 9.94 -6.21 -9.79
C LYS A 115 8.69 -5.45 -10.26
N ASN A 116 7.58 -5.56 -9.52
CA ASN A 116 6.26 -5.01 -9.86
C ASN A 116 5.82 -3.88 -8.92
N GLY A 117 6.66 -3.45 -8.03
CA GLY A 117 6.46 -2.45 -6.99
C GLY A 117 7.67 -2.39 -6.07
N LEU A 118 7.65 -1.58 -5.04
CA LEU A 118 8.76 -1.50 -4.08
C LEU A 118 8.42 -2.25 -2.80
N LEU A 119 9.43 -2.90 -2.21
CA LEU A 119 9.34 -3.56 -0.92
C LEU A 119 10.21 -2.84 0.09
N PHE A 120 9.73 -2.72 1.33
CA PHE A 120 10.48 -2.21 2.47
C PHE A 120 10.36 -3.16 3.67
N LYS A 121 11.32 -3.10 4.58
CA LYS A 121 11.33 -3.89 5.82
C LYS A 121 10.53 -3.19 6.89
N ASN A 122 9.53 -3.86 7.44
CA ASN A 122 8.73 -3.34 8.54
C ASN A 122 9.58 -3.00 9.76
N ASN A 123 9.17 -1.93 10.45
CA ASN A 123 9.81 -1.42 11.68
C ASN A 123 11.29 -1.03 11.52
N GLN A 124 11.82 -1.02 10.29
CA GLN A 124 13.14 -0.46 10.01
C GLN A 124 12.99 1.05 9.79
N LYS A 125 13.69 1.83 10.58
CA LYS A 125 13.68 3.29 10.51
C LYS A 125 14.12 3.77 9.12
N ASN A 126 13.38 4.72 8.57
CA ASN A 126 13.58 5.36 7.27
C ASN A 126 13.40 4.44 6.04
N ASP A 127 13.10 3.16 6.19
CA ASP A 127 13.06 2.26 5.03
C ASP A 127 11.86 2.52 4.12
N LEU A 128 10.69 2.79 4.70
CA LEU A 128 9.53 3.25 3.93
C LEU A 128 9.77 4.65 3.34
N ALA A 129 10.31 5.59 4.11
CA ALA A 129 10.62 6.92 3.61
C ALA A 129 11.58 6.86 2.41
N ASN A 130 12.62 6.03 2.48
CA ASN A 130 13.55 5.77 1.38
C ASN A 130 12.86 5.12 0.17
N SER A 131 11.91 4.22 0.40
CA SER A 131 11.13 3.60 -0.68
C SER A 131 10.22 4.62 -1.39
N ILE A 132 9.64 5.59 -0.67
CA ILE A 132 8.87 6.67 -1.29
C ILE A 132 9.81 7.60 -2.09
N ASN A 133 10.99 7.96 -1.55
CA ASN A 133 11.99 8.75 -2.28
C ASN A 133 12.48 8.01 -3.53
N LYS A 134 12.68 6.70 -3.46
CA LYS A 134 13.00 5.87 -4.63
C LYS A 134 11.91 5.95 -5.70
N TYR A 135 10.62 5.86 -5.31
CA TYR A 135 9.51 6.06 -6.25
C TYR A 135 9.59 7.43 -6.95
N ILE A 136 9.89 8.50 -6.23
CA ILE A 136 10.00 9.85 -6.81
C ILE A 136 11.13 9.89 -7.85
N SER A 137 12.25 9.21 -7.61
CA SER A 137 13.40 9.17 -8.52
C SER A 137 13.20 8.29 -9.76
N LEU A 138 12.17 7.42 -9.79
CA LEU A 138 11.87 6.61 -10.96
C LEU A 138 11.35 7.48 -12.12
N THR A 139 11.78 7.16 -13.32
CA THR A 139 11.23 7.72 -14.55
C THR A 139 9.78 7.27 -14.76
N GLU A 140 8.98 8.02 -15.51
CA GLU A 140 7.60 7.63 -15.82
C GLU A 140 7.51 6.29 -16.56
N ASN A 141 8.51 5.97 -17.39
CA ASN A 141 8.61 4.68 -18.08
C ASN A 141 8.82 3.51 -17.10
N GLU A 142 9.66 3.69 -16.07
CA GLU A 142 9.89 2.68 -15.04
C GLU A 142 8.63 2.48 -14.19
N LYS A 143 7.99 3.56 -13.74
CA LYS A 143 6.71 3.52 -13.01
C LYS A 143 5.64 2.81 -13.83
N PHE A 144 5.49 3.16 -15.10
CA PHE A 144 4.54 2.52 -16.01
C PHE A 144 4.84 1.03 -16.20
N SER A 145 6.12 0.67 -16.43
CA SER A 145 6.54 -0.73 -16.58
C SER A 145 6.20 -1.56 -15.34
N MET A 146 6.51 -1.04 -14.14
CA MET A 146 6.23 -1.75 -12.88
C MET A 146 4.72 -1.93 -12.65
N LYS A 147 3.91 -0.89 -12.84
CA LYS A 147 2.45 -0.95 -12.75
C LYS A 147 1.84 -1.95 -13.74
N SER A 148 2.32 -1.95 -14.98
CA SER A 148 1.85 -2.88 -16.02
C SER A 148 2.19 -4.34 -15.68
N LYS A 149 3.39 -4.60 -15.18
CA LYS A 149 3.81 -5.93 -14.71
C LYS A 149 2.97 -6.38 -13.51
N LEU A 150 2.71 -5.48 -12.55
CA LEU A 150 1.83 -5.77 -11.41
C LEU A 150 0.44 -6.20 -11.88
N LYS A 151 -0.19 -5.41 -12.76
CA LYS A 151 -1.51 -5.70 -13.32
C LYS A 151 -1.56 -7.06 -14.03
N LYS A 152 -0.51 -7.38 -14.81
CA LYS A 152 -0.37 -8.70 -15.46
C LYS A 152 -0.21 -9.83 -14.43
N ASN A 153 0.57 -9.60 -13.36
CA ASN A 153 0.76 -10.60 -12.31
C ASN A 153 -0.54 -10.88 -11.54
N ILE A 154 -1.25 -9.82 -11.15
CA ILE A 154 -2.54 -9.91 -10.44
C ILE A 154 -3.58 -10.71 -11.26
N SER A 155 -3.60 -10.56 -12.58
CA SER A 155 -4.53 -11.30 -13.44
C SER A 155 -4.41 -12.83 -13.31
N LYS A 156 -3.27 -13.34 -12.82
CA LYS A 156 -3.07 -14.77 -12.52
C LYS A 156 -3.91 -15.25 -11.33
N TYR A 157 -4.23 -14.36 -10.40
CA TYR A 157 -5.05 -14.65 -9.20
C TYR A 157 -6.54 -14.43 -9.43
N SER A 158 -6.97 -14.17 -10.68
CA SER A 158 -8.39 -14.00 -10.99
C SER A 158 -9.14 -15.34 -10.86
N ILE A 159 -10.39 -15.27 -10.39
CA ILE A 159 -11.29 -16.42 -10.28
C ILE A 159 -11.37 -17.20 -11.62
N PHE A 160 -11.33 -16.50 -12.75
CA PHE A 160 -11.37 -17.10 -14.08
C PHE A 160 -10.16 -18.03 -14.34
N LYS A 161 -8.94 -17.60 -13.99
CA LYS A 161 -7.75 -18.45 -14.13
C LYS A 161 -7.71 -19.58 -13.11
N HIS A 162 -8.17 -19.34 -11.90
CA HIS A 162 -8.29 -20.38 -10.89
C HIS A 162 -9.22 -21.49 -11.37
N ASN A 163 -10.38 -21.17 -11.93
CA ASN A 163 -11.30 -22.13 -12.53
C ASN A 163 -10.71 -22.87 -13.75
N GLN A 164 -9.89 -22.22 -14.56
CA GLN A 164 -9.20 -22.90 -15.68
C GLN A 164 -8.16 -23.91 -15.18
N ILE A 165 -7.41 -23.58 -14.13
CA ILE A 165 -6.44 -24.50 -13.52
C ILE A 165 -7.18 -25.67 -12.88
N PHE A 166 -8.24 -25.42 -12.13
CA PHE A 166 -9.08 -26.46 -11.53
C PHE A 166 -9.63 -27.43 -12.57
N LYS A 167 -10.18 -26.94 -13.67
CA LYS A 167 -10.66 -27.80 -14.78
C LYS A 167 -9.56 -28.67 -15.38
N ARG A 168 -8.30 -28.18 -15.46
CA ARG A 168 -7.18 -28.96 -15.99
C ARG A 168 -6.67 -30.04 -15.04
N ILE A 169 -6.87 -29.88 -13.72
CA ILE A 169 -6.41 -30.85 -12.72
C ILE A 169 -7.43 -31.97 -12.55
N PHE A 170 -8.71 -31.69 -12.77
CA PHE A 170 -9.82 -32.60 -12.53
C PHE A 170 -10.54 -33.08 -13.83
N SER A 171 -10.02 -32.77 -15.00
CA SER A 171 -10.36 -33.35 -16.30
C SER A 171 -9.34 -34.38 -16.72
#